data_e897623fd7dba16224c0a30e18651707
#
_entry.id   e897623fd7dba16224c0a30e18651707
#
_cell.length_a   1.000
_cell.length_b   1.000
_cell.length_c   1.000
_cell.angle_alpha   90.00
_cell.angle_beta   90.00
_cell.angle_gamma   90.00
#
_symmetry.space_group_name_H-M   'P 1'
#
loop_
_entity.id
_entity.type
_entity.pdbx_description
1 polymer ?
#
loop_
_entity_poly.entity_id
_entity_poly.type
_entity_poly.pdbx_seq_one_letter_code
_entity_poly.pdbx_strand_id
1 'polypeptide(L)'
;TGEILKGFKYNNEVLSTTMEDINLAGVQSKPQASTYFNLGVQLNASATAASTFSSPITLYNSVGSTITLNLAFTKVATGNKWTYAATTSEGTITAGASGSVSFDTTGQLSKVDGEDIADHTFTIDFDDAVPPANEMTLTWDLVDSLGATHGELTGFSADSNNNSLVQDGFKTGTLLAL
;
A
#
# COMPACT_ATOMS: atom_id res chain seq x y z
N THR A 1 7.70 -33.77 -22.95
CA THR A 1 8.74 -34.54 -22.24
C THR A 1 9.01 -33.83 -20.94
N GLY A 2 8.31 -34.23 -19.85
CA GLY A 2 8.56 -33.68 -18.53
C GLY A 2 9.83 -34.31 -17.93
N GLU A 3 10.86 -33.53 -17.75
CA GLU A 3 12.00 -33.94 -16.94
C GLU A 3 11.57 -33.95 -15.46
N ILE A 4 11.99 -35.02 -14.74
CA ILE A 4 11.69 -35.15 -13.30
C ILE A 4 12.84 -34.50 -12.55
N LEU A 5 12.53 -33.47 -11.75
CA LEU A 5 13.49 -32.88 -10.85
C LEU A 5 13.82 -33.87 -9.71
N LYS A 6 15.08 -34.17 -9.52
CA LYS A 6 15.55 -35.03 -8.43
C LYS A 6 16.41 -34.24 -7.46
N GLY A 7 16.32 -34.60 -6.18
CA GLY A 7 17.12 -33.98 -5.12
C GLY A 7 17.10 -34.78 -3.83
N PHE A 8 17.88 -34.32 -2.87
CA PHE A 8 17.94 -34.90 -1.53
C PHE A 8 16.91 -34.21 -0.64
N LYS A 9 16.02 -34.98 0.00
CA LYS A 9 15.07 -34.43 0.96
C LYS A 9 15.72 -34.20 2.32
N TYR A 10 15.33 -33.11 2.97
CA TYR A 10 15.74 -32.80 4.33
C TYR A 10 14.56 -33.08 5.27
N ASN A 11 14.66 -34.16 6.04
CA ASN A 11 13.60 -34.58 6.98
C ASN A 11 14.18 -34.68 8.40
N ASN A 12 13.51 -34.07 9.37
CA ASN A 12 13.90 -34.08 10.79
C ASN A 12 15.39 -33.76 10.99
N GLU A 13 15.88 -32.68 10.37
CA GLU A 13 17.27 -32.24 10.45
C GLU A 13 18.32 -33.19 9.84
N VAL A 14 17.90 -34.20 9.10
CA VAL A 14 18.78 -35.14 8.42
C VAL A 14 18.59 -35.07 6.91
N LEU A 15 19.68 -34.88 6.18
CA LEU A 15 19.68 -34.96 4.72
C LEU A 15 19.58 -36.42 4.27
N SER A 16 18.61 -36.72 3.39
CA SER A 16 18.50 -38.04 2.77
C SER A 16 19.79 -38.38 2.00
N THR A 17 20.24 -39.60 2.08
CA THR A 17 21.40 -40.10 1.30
C THR A 17 21.00 -40.60 -0.09
N THR A 18 19.71 -40.70 -0.39
CA THR A 18 19.17 -41.11 -1.69
C THR A 18 18.50 -39.96 -2.41
N MET A 19 18.76 -39.86 -3.71
CA MET A 19 18.04 -38.93 -4.57
C MET A 19 16.60 -39.41 -4.79
N GLU A 20 15.64 -38.55 -4.52
CA GLU A 20 14.22 -38.81 -4.71
C GLU A 20 13.61 -37.80 -5.69
N ASP A 21 12.46 -38.14 -6.26
CA ASP A 21 11.71 -37.22 -7.11
C ASP A 21 11.14 -36.07 -6.28
N ILE A 22 11.41 -34.85 -6.72
CA ILE A 22 10.85 -33.63 -6.11
C ILE A 22 9.56 -33.32 -6.85
N ASN A 23 8.44 -33.49 -6.18
CA ASN A 23 7.14 -33.10 -6.70
C ASN A 23 6.88 -31.62 -6.33
N LEU A 24 6.84 -30.76 -7.33
CA LEU A 24 6.52 -29.33 -7.19
C LEU A 24 5.05 -29.01 -7.52
N ALA A 25 4.24 -30.04 -7.81
CA ALA A 25 2.81 -29.84 -8.06
C ALA A 25 2.14 -29.32 -6.79
N GLY A 26 1.42 -28.19 -6.93
CA GLY A 26 0.74 -27.55 -5.82
C GLY A 26 1.63 -26.70 -4.92
N VAL A 27 2.89 -26.45 -5.29
CA VAL A 27 3.72 -25.46 -4.59
C VAL A 27 3.14 -24.07 -4.82
N GLN A 28 2.75 -23.44 -3.73
CA GLN A 28 2.20 -22.08 -3.72
C GLN A 28 3.00 -21.23 -2.74
N SER A 29 3.29 -19.97 -3.08
CA SER A 29 3.73 -18.99 -2.09
C SER A 29 2.55 -18.55 -1.24
N LYS A 30 2.77 -18.38 0.06
CA LYS A 30 1.76 -17.74 0.91
C LYS A 30 1.59 -16.29 0.46
N PRO A 31 0.35 -15.75 0.54
CA PRO A 31 0.15 -14.33 0.30
C PRO A 31 0.83 -13.50 1.39
N GLN A 32 1.14 -12.26 1.08
CA GLN A 32 1.65 -11.27 2.02
C GLN A 32 0.71 -10.08 2.04
N ALA A 33 0.18 -9.74 3.22
CA ALA A 33 -0.56 -8.51 3.40
C ALA A 33 0.32 -7.30 3.15
N SER A 34 -0.25 -6.24 2.58
CA SER A 34 0.43 -4.95 2.48
C SER A 34 0.61 -4.35 3.87
N THR A 35 1.81 -3.87 4.19
CA THR A 35 2.11 -3.21 5.45
C THR A 35 2.43 -1.73 5.26
N TYR A 36 2.86 -1.34 4.08
CA TYR A 36 3.06 0.06 3.72
C TYR A 36 2.72 0.31 2.24
N PHE A 37 2.49 1.57 1.93
CA PHE A 37 2.49 2.08 0.55
C PHE A 37 3.15 3.45 0.50
N ASN A 38 3.80 3.72 -0.61
CA ASN A 38 4.28 5.03 -1.00
C ASN A 38 3.50 5.47 -2.24
N LEU A 39 2.91 6.66 -2.20
CA LEU A 39 2.01 7.18 -3.22
C LEU A 39 2.52 8.52 -3.74
N GLY A 40 2.93 8.54 -4.99
CA GLY A 40 3.25 9.77 -5.72
C GLY A 40 2.00 10.43 -6.27
N VAL A 41 1.66 11.59 -5.74
CA VAL A 41 0.50 12.40 -6.16
C VAL A 41 0.90 13.85 -6.33
N GLN A 42 0.53 14.40 -7.46
CA GLN A 42 0.50 15.84 -7.70
C GLN A 42 -0.90 16.38 -7.40
N LEU A 43 -1.01 17.35 -6.48
CA LEU A 43 -2.25 18.06 -6.17
C LEU A 43 -2.18 19.51 -6.66
N ASN A 44 -3.14 19.95 -7.46
CA ASN A 44 -3.11 21.28 -8.08
C ASN A 44 -3.22 22.42 -7.06
N ALA A 45 -2.12 23.14 -6.81
CA ALA A 45 -2.10 24.29 -5.91
C ALA A 45 -3.13 25.36 -6.27
N SER A 46 -3.42 25.54 -7.57
CA SER A 46 -4.33 26.55 -8.12
C SER A 46 -5.78 26.06 -8.24
N ALA A 47 -6.09 24.85 -7.80
CA ALA A 47 -7.46 24.34 -7.81
C ALA A 47 -8.39 25.23 -6.99
N THR A 48 -9.62 25.36 -7.43
CA THR A 48 -10.65 26.07 -6.67
C THR A 48 -10.99 25.34 -5.38
N ALA A 49 -11.41 26.06 -4.35
CA ALA A 49 -11.88 25.44 -3.11
C ALA A 49 -12.96 24.39 -3.38
N ALA A 50 -12.92 23.30 -2.62
CA ALA A 50 -13.77 22.13 -2.76
C ALA A 50 -13.56 21.29 -4.05
N SER A 51 -12.59 21.61 -4.90
CA SER A 51 -12.16 20.68 -5.96
C SER A 51 -11.68 19.38 -5.33
N THR A 52 -12.03 18.26 -5.97
CA THR A 52 -11.69 16.91 -5.48
C THR A 52 -10.76 16.19 -6.43
N PHE A 53 -9.91 15.33 -5.88
CA PHE A 53 -9.09 14.39 -6.62
C PHE A 53 -9.05 13.06 -5.87
N SER A 54 -9.20 11.93 -6.56
CA SER A 54 -9.21 10.61 -5.95
C SER A 54 -8.07 9.75 -6.46
N SER A 55 -7.41 9.06 -5.54
CA SER A 55 -6.31 8.13 -5.82
C SER A 55 -6.65 6.74 -5.28
N PRO A 56 -7.01 5.79 -6.14
CA PRO A 56 -7.20 4.41 -5.74
C PRO A 56 -5.85 3.67 -5.62
N ILE A 57 -5.68 2.92 -4.53
CA ILE A 57 -4.49 2.17 -4.17
C ILE A 57 -4.88 0.70 -4.04
N THR A 58 -4.23 -0.18 -4.80
CA THR A 58 -4.44 -1.63 -4.74
C THR A 58 -3.54 -2.23 -3.68
N LEU A 59 -4.12 -2.94 -2.73
CA LEU A 59 -3.45 -3.58 -1.59
C LEU A 59 -3.90 -5.05 -1.48
N TYR A 60 -3.22 -5.81 -0.62
CA TYR A 60 -3.55 -7.21 -0.34
C TYR A 60 -3.73 -7.42 1.16
N ASN A 61 -4.79 -8.14 1.54
CA ASN A 61 -5.02 -8.55 2.93
C ASN A 61 -4.27 -9.85 3.30
N SER A 62 -4.38 -10.30 4.54
CA SER A 62 -3.65 -11.48 5.06
C SER A 62 -4.00 -12.80 4.38
N VAL A 63 -5.15 -12.89 3.71
CA VAL A 63 -5.56 -14.06 2.93
C VAL A 63 -5.27 -13.92 1.43
N GLY A 64 -4.65 -12.81 1.01
CA GLY A 64 -4.27 -12.55 -0.38
C GLY A 64 -5.39 -12.00 -1.25
N SER A 65 -6.51 -11.59 -0.67
CA SER A 65 -7.56 -10.87 -1.39
C SER A 65 -7.10 -9.46 -1.70
N THR A 66 -7.47 -8.99 -2.89
CA THR A 66 -7.18 -7.62 -3.33
C THR A 66 -8.21 -6.68 -2.73
N ILE A 67 -7.74 -5.63 -2.06
CA ILE A 67 -8.55 -4.52 -1.56
C ILE A 67 -8.14 -3.22 -2.23
N THR A 68 -9.07 -2.28 -2.35
CA THR A 68 -8.79 -0.94 -2.86
C THR A 68 -8.98 0.06 -1.74
N LEU A 69 -7.91 0.72 -1.34
CA LEU A 69 -7.95 1.92 -0.50
C LEU A 69 -8.06 3.13 -1.43
N ASN A 70 -9.08 3.95 -1.26
CA ASN A 70 -9.25 5.17 -2.05
C ASN A 70 -9.02 6.38 -1.16
N LEU A 71 -8.03 7.22 -1.52
CA LEU A 71 -7.77 8.51 -0.89
C LEU A 71 -8.46 9.61 -1.70
N ALA A 72 -9.53 10.19 -1.18
CA ALA A 72 -10.23 11.30 -1.78
C ALA A 72 -9.72 12.62 -1.20
N PHE A 73 -8.97 13.39 -1.98
CA PHE A 73 -8.44 14.69 -1.61
C PHE A 73 -9.44 15.78 -1.93
N THR A 74 -9.60 16.78 -1.04
CA THR A 74 -10.46 17.96 -1.23
C THR A 74 -9.67 19.23 -0.95
N LYS A 75 -9.65 20.15 -1.92
CA LYS A 75 -8.93 21.43 -1.81
C LYS A 75 -9.55 22.34 -0.75
N VAL A 76 -8.73 22.81 0.17
CA VAL A 76 -9.14 23.81 1.18
C VAL A 76 -9.09 25.22 0.59
N ALA A 77 -10.00 26.10 1.03
CA ALA A 77 -10.13 27.46 0.50
C ALA A 77 -8.90 28.36 0.72
N THR A 78 -8.10 28.08 1.75
CA THR A 78 -6.95 28.92 2.11
C THR A 78 -5.65 28.11 2.04
N GLY A 79 -4.64 28.73 1.44
CA GLY A 79 -3.30 28.15 1.33
C GLY A 79 -3.22 26.97 0.36
N ASN A 80 -2.05 26.39 0.24
CA ASN A 80 -1.83 25.16 -0.53
C ASN A 80 -2.05 23.95 0.37
N LYS A 81 -3.32 23.73 0.71
CA LYS A 81 -3.77 22.71 1.67
C LYS A 81 -4.90 21.86 1.08
N TRP A 82 -4.84 20.55 1.37
CA TRP A 82 -5.87 19.59 1.01
C TRP A 82 -6.24 18.75 2.24
N THR A 83 -7.50 18.44 2.39
CA THR A 83 -7.95 17.38 3.29
C THR A 83 -8.04 16.08 2.50
N TYR A 84 -7.87 14.92 3.17
CA TYR A 84 -8.14 13.64 2.57
C TYR A 84 -9.14 12.85 3.41
N ALA A 85 -9.89 11.99 2.73
CA ALA A 85 -10.74 10.98 3.34
C ALA A 85 -10.42 9.63 2.68
N ALA A 86 -10.17 8.62 3.50
CA ALA A 86 -9.87 7.28 3.08
C ALA A 86 -11.12 6.40 3.14
N THR A 87 -11.33 5.60 2.11
CA THR A 87 -12.36 4.55 2.08
C THR A 87 -11.75 3.26 1.57
N THR A 88 -12.31 2.12 1.96
CA THR A 88 -11.85 0.80 1.51
C THR A 88 -12.97 0.05 0.80
N SER A 89 -12.62 -0.81 -0.17
CA SER A 89 -13.58 -1.68 -0.87
C SER A 89 -14.07 -2.84 0.00
N GLU A 90 -13.29 -3.25 1.00
CA GLU A 90 -13.62 -4.31 1.96
C GLU A 90 -13.09 -3.92 3.34
N GLY A 91 -13.78 -4.36 4.40
CA GLY A 91 -13.46 -4.01 5.77
C GLY A 91 -13.85 -2.59 6.16
N THR A 92 -13.51 -2.20 7.37
CA THR A 92 -13.81 -0.89 7.95
C THR A 92 -12.54 -0.21 8.42
N ILE A 93 -12.31 1.04 8.03
CA ILE A 93 -11.17 1.83 8.54
C ILE A 93 -11.52 2.31 9.95
N THR A 94 -10.84 1.78 10.95
CA THR A 94 -11.07 2.08 12.38
C THR A 94 -10.19 3.23 12.89
N ALA A 95 -9.05 3.50 12.22
CA ALA A 95 -8.18 4.62 12.52
C ALA A 95 -7.55 5.19 11.26
N GLY A 96 -7.23 6.49 11.27
CA GLY A 96 -6.54 7.18 10.18
C GLY A 96 -7.40 7.55 8.98
N ALA A 97 -8.74 7.35 9.03
CA ALA A 97 -9.65 7.51 7.89
C ALA A 97 -9.66 8.91 7.26
N SER A 98 -9.15 9.93 7.93
CA SER A 98 -9.16 11.29 7.40
C SER A 98 -8.03 12.14 8.00
N GLY A 99 -7.62 13.15 7.27
CA GLY A 99 -6.61 14.07 7.70
C GLY A 99 -6.38 15.21 6.71
N SER A 100 -5.21 15.83 6.77
CA SER A 100 -4.85 16.93 5.88
C SER A 100 -3.37 16.93 5.52
N VAL A 101 -3.06 17.41 4.31
CA VAL A 101 -1.70 17.66 3.84
C VAL A 101 -1.57 19.12 3.42
N SER A 102 -0.43 19.73 3.75
CA SER A 102 -0.12 21.10 3.39
C SER A 102 1.22 21.17 2.70
N PHE A 103 1.32 22.07 1.74
CA PHE A 103 2.52 22.27 0.93
C PHE A 103 3.11 23.65 1.19
N ASP A 104 4.40 23.78 1.10
CA ASP A 104 5.11 25.03 1.23
C ASP A 104 5.01 25.89 -0.06
N THR A 105 5.70 27.02 -0.08
CA THR A 105 5.70 27.94 -1.23
C THR A 105 6.44 27.40 -2.45
N THR A 106 7.20 26.31 -2.28
CA THR A 106 7.89 25.61 -3.38
C THR A 106 7.10 24.40 -3.88
N GLY A 107 5.92 24.11 -3.27
CA GLY A 107 5.08 22.98 -3.63
C GLY A 107 5.51 21.64 -3.02
N GLN A 108 6.44 21.66 -2.06
CA GLN A 108 6.84 20.46 -1.34
C GLN A 108 5.92 20.23 -0.14
N LEU A 109 5.70 18.95 0.22
CA LEU A 109 4.96 18.59 1.43
C LEU A 109 5.63 19.24 2.64
N SER A 110 4.86 19.91 3.49
CA SER A 110 5.38 20.64 4.65
C SER A 110 4.74 20.22 5.96
N LYS A 111 3.48 19.75 5.93
CA LYS A 111 2.75 19.29 7.12
C LYS A 111 1.77 18.18 6.79
N VAL A 112 1.61 17.26 7.74
CA VAL A 112 0.55 16.24 7.75
C VAL A 112 -0.26 16.47 9.01
N ASP A 113 -1.59 16.56 8.89
CA ASP A 113 -2.54 16.82 9.99
C ASP A 113 -2.25 18.08 10.81
N GLY A 114 -1.53 19.04 10.22
CA GLY A 114 -1.13 20.29 10.85
C GLY A 114 0.16 20.22 11.65
N GLU A 115 0.72 19.02 11.80
CA GLU A 115 1.99 18.75 12.48
C GLU A 115 3.15 18.61 11.48
N ASP A 116 4.36 18.40 11.98
CA ASP A 116 5.53 18.13 11.15
C ASP A 116 5.32 16.85 10.33
N ILE A 117 6.00 16.75 9.19
CA ILE A 117 5.87 15.63 8.27
C ILE A 117 6.24 14.33 9.00
N ALA A 118 5.34 13.37 8.97
CA ALA A 118 5.54 12.02 9.47
C ALA A 118 4.69 11.05 8.65
N ASP A 119 5.02 9.77 8.73
CA ASP A 119 4.21 8.71 8.16
C ASP A 119 2.82 8.70 8.80
N HIS A 120 1.83 8.38 7.98
CA HIS A 120 0.45 8.26 8.45
C HIS A 120 0.03 6.79 8.46
N THR A 121 -0.71 6.39 9.50
CA THR A 121 -1.11 5.00 9.69
C THR A 121 -2.63 4.86 9.57
N PHE A 122 -3.07 3.87 8.79
CA PHE A 122 -4.44 3.41 8.70
C PHE A 122 -4.58 2.07 9.41
N THR A 123 -5.68 1.87 10.13
CA THR A 123 -6.07 0.56 10.66
C THR A 123 -7.35 0.13 9.97
N ILE A 124 -7.34 -1.06 9.37
CA ILE A 124 -8.48 -1.62 8.64
C ILE A 124 -8.86 -2.94 9.30
N ASP A 125 -10.08 -3.02 9.79
CA ASP A 125 -10.69 -4.20 10.36
C ASP A 125 -11.46 -4.98 9.29
N PHE A 126 -11.25 -6.29 9.24
CA PHE A 126 -11.85 -7.21 8.27
C PHE A 126 -12.75 -8.27 8.93
N ASP A 127 -13.18 -8.10 10.17
CA ASP A 127 -13.97 -9.11 10.88
C ASP A 127 -15.26 -9.49 10.14
N ASP A 128 -15.88 -8.52 9.46
CA ASP A 128 -17.09 -8.72 8.65
C ASP A 128 -16.79 -9.10 7.18
N ALA A 129 -15.54 -9.23 6.78
CA ALA A 129 -15.15 -9.56 5.39
C ALA A 129 -15.37 -11.05 5.09
N VAL A 130 -15.58 -11.38 3.82
CA VAL A 130 -15.72 -12.78 3.35
C VAL A 130 -14.74 -13.03 2.20
N PRO A 131 -13.68 -13.82 2.43
CA PRO A 131 -13.31 -14.49 3.70
C PRO A 131 -12.79 -13.50 4.74
N PRO A 132 -12.92 -13.80 6.04
CA PRO A 132 -12.38 -12.96 7.10
C PRO A 132 -10.86 -12.92 7.00
N ALA A 133 -10.27 -11.77 7.27
CA ALA A 133 -8.82 -11.55 7.28
C ALA A 133 -8.41 -10.90 8.60
N ASN A 134 -7.11 -10.96 8.91
CA ASN A 134 -6.58 -10.27 10.08
C ASN A 134 -6.71 -8.75 9.90
N GLU A 135 -6.90 -8.03 11.01
CA GLU A 135 -6.75 -6.58 11.06
C GLU A 135 -5.42 -6.17 10.38
N MET A 136 -5.47 -5.11 9.60
CA MET A 136 -4.32 -4.61 8.86
C MET A 136 -3.94 -3.22 9.34
N THR A 137 -2.70 -3.08 9.81
CA THR A 137 -2.07 -1.78 10.03
C THR A 137 -1.26 -1.45 8.80
N LEU A 138 -1.60 -0.35 8.13
CA LEU A 138 -1.03 0.09 6.86
C LEU A 138 -0.39 1.46 7.02
N THR A 139 0.88 1.59 6.71
CA THR A 139 1.62 2.85 6.77
C THR A 139 1.63 3.54 5.40
N TRP A 140 1.15 4.78 5.34
CA TRP A 140 1.45 5.69 4.23
C TRP A 140 2.82 6.28 4.46
N ASP A 141 3.79 5.79 3.71
CA ASP A 141 5.21 6.13 3.81
C ASP A 141 5.46 7.48 3.13
N LEU A 142 5.64 8.52 3.93
CA LEU A 142 5.81 9.91 3.49
C LEU A 142 7.22 10.45 3.75
N VAL A 143 7.97 9.81 4.64
CA VAL A 143 9.29 10.26 5.06
C VAL A 143 10.32 9.12 5.01
N ASP A 144 11.56 9.46 4.71
CA ASP A 144 12.67 8.52 4.80
C ASP A 144 13.11 8.27 6.26
N SER A 145 14.07 7.39 6.45
CA SER A 145 14.61 7.05 7.78
C SER A 145 15.27 8.23 8.53
N LEU A 146 15.47 9.36 7.86
CA LEU A 146 16.01 10.60 8.43
C LEU A 146 14.91 11.64 8.71
N GLY A 147 13.64 11.31 8.39
CA GLY A 147 12.51 12.20 8.55
C GLY A 147 12.36 13.25 7.44
N ALA A 148 13.09 13.11 6.33
CA ALA A 148 12.91 13.95 5.15
C ALA A 148 11.80 13.37 4.25
N THR A 149 10.98 14.24 3.64
CA THR A 149 9.94 13.77 2.69
C THR A 149 10.56 13.06 1.50
N HIS A 150 9.94 11.99 1.05
CA HIS A 150 10.28 11.32 -0.22
C HIS A 150 10.07 12.20 -1.46
N GLY A 151 9.34 13.34 -1.30
CA GLY A 151 9.08 14.29 -2.39
C GLY A 151 8.07 13.80 -3.43
N GLU A 152 7.36 12.73 -3.17
CA GLU A 152 6.41 12.13 -4.11
C GLU A 152 5.01 12.77 -4.02
N LEU A 153 4.63 13.27 -2.85
CA LEU A 153 3.43 14.07 -2.67
C LEU A 153 3.76 15.56 -2.87
N THR A 154 3.22 16.15 -3.93
CA THR A 154 3.55 17.51 -4.36
C THR A 154 2.31 18.37 -4.59
N GLY A 155 2.45 19.68 -4.45
CA GLY A 155 1.40 20.67 -4.61
C GLY A 155 1.80 21.80 -5.55
N PHE A 156 2.10 21.50 -6.83
CA PHE A 156 2.43 22.51 -7.84
C PHE A 156 1.18 23.04 -8.55
N SER A 157 1.32 24.15 -9.31
CA SER A 157 0.27 24.68 -10.18
C SER A 157 0.16 23.91 -11.50
N ALA A 158 -0.10 22.61 -11.39
CA ALA A 158 -0.33 21.69 -12.50
C ALA A 158 -1.53 20.78 -12.16
N ASP A 159 -2.14 20.17 -13.16
CA ASP A 159 -3.31 19.31 -12.95
C ASP A 159 -2.98 18.17 -12.00
N SER A 160 -3.96 17.85 -11.14
CA SER A 160 -3.80 16.75 -10.18
C SER A 160 -3.71 15.41 -10.92
N ASN A 161 -2.71 14.60 -10.56
CA ASN A 161 -2.51 13.27 -11.14
C ASN A 161 -1.80 12.34 -10.16
N ASN A 162 -1.91 11.03 -10.43
CA ASN A 162 -1.11 10.00 -9.77
C ASN A 162 0.17 9.78 -10.58
N ASN A 163 1.33 9.78 -9.93
CA ASN A 163 2.63 9.62 -10.57
C ASN A 163 3.23 8.22 -10.35
N SER A 164 3.11 7.70 -9.14
CA SER A 164 3.67 6.41 -8.74
C SER A 164 2.86 5.76 -7.63
N LEU A 165 3.01 4.44 -7.52
CA LEU A 165 2.50 3.66 -6.39
C LEU A 165 3.46 2.50 -6.14
N VAL A 166 3.94 2.37 -4.91
CA VAL A 166 4.72 1.23 -4.43
C VAL A 166 4.04 0.67 -3.18
N GLN A 167 3.97 -0.64 -3.06
CA GLN A 167 3.48 -1.34 -1.87
C GLN A 167 4.13 -2.74 -1.80
N ASP A 168 4.13 -3.38 -0.64
CA ASP A 168 4.90 -4.60 -0.35
C ASP A 168 4.08 -5.89 -0.36
N GLY A 169 2.76 -5.82 -0.43
CA GLY A 169 1.88 -6.98 -0.41
C GLY A 169 1.81 -7.72 -1.75
N PHE A 170 1.44 -8.98 -1.71
CA PHE A 170 1.17 -9.79 -2.90
C PHE A 170 0.19 -10.94 -2.62
N LYS A 171 -0.52 -11.34 -3.65
CA LYS A 171 -1.39 -12.51 -3.62
C LYS A 171 -0.60 -13.82 -3.65
N THR A 172 -1.29 -14.93 -3.38
CA THR A 172 -0.72 -16.28 -3.57
C THR A 172 -0.16 -16.45 -4.97
N GLY A 173 1.11 -16.86 -5.06
CA GLY A 173 1.74 -17.25 -6.33
C GLY A 173 1.67 -18.76 -6.52
N THR A 174 1.53 -19.21 -7.77
CA THR A 174 1.56 -20.62 -8.16
C THR A 174 2.73 -20.87 -9.09
N LEU A 175 3.43 -22.00 -8.92
CA LEU A 175 4.44 -22.44 -9.87
C LEU A 175 3.74 -22.96 -11.12
N LEU A 176 3.90 -22.27 -12.26
CA LEU A 176 3.24 -22.62 -13.52
C LEU A 176 4.04 -23.63 -14.35
N ALA A 177 5.35 -23.57 -14.35
CA ALA A 177 6.28 -24.49 -15.03
C ALA A 177 7.70 -24.37 -14.48
N LEU A 178 8.48 -25.42 -14.69
CA LEU A 178 9.95 -25.45 -14.59
C LEU A 178 10.52 -25.71 -15.97
#